data_ee86cf467ffab7383cce95714e8cebf9
#
_entry.id   ee86cf467ffab7383cce95714e8cebf9
#
_cell.length_a   1.000
_cell.length_b   1.000
_cell.length_c   1.000
_cell.angle_alpha   90.00
_cell.angle_beta   90.00
_cell.angle_gamma   90.00
#
_symmetry.space_group_name_H-M   'P 1'
#
loop_
_entity.id
_entity.type
_entity.pdbx_description
1 polymer ?
#
loop_
_entity_poly.entity_id
_entity_poly.type
_entity_poly.pdbx_seq_one_letter_code
_entity_poly.pdbx_strand_id
1 'polypeptide(L)'
;LKKGILRFYDSEKEFKLDQDKASWLDQEGMEWETLTTDEVKDLEPAFKNNANYDQIVGGIYTKSDASGDIHKFCTNLEKVLEDKYGAKLQLDTTVEHITKQKDQIVLTMRCENTLINTNFDNVIICAGVGTQKFADSLGDSMNVYPVKGYSITIDLKDELSKSCAPTVSLIDQPVKIVASRLGDRFRVAGTAELAGINTDIRQNRI
;
A
#
# COMPACT_ATOMS: atom_id res chain seq x y z
N LEU A 1 -4.57 1.06 -12.56
CA LEU A 1 -5.46 0.15 -13.28
C LEU A 1 -6.90 0.37 -12.81
N LYS A 2 -7.77 0.87 -13.68
CA LYS A 2 -9.20 1.09 -13.37
C LYS A 2 -10.00 -0.14 -13.80
N LYS A 3 -9.86 -1.24 -13.08
CA LYS A 3 -10.55 -2.51 -13.36
C LYS A 3 -11.25 -3.08 -12.13
N GLY A 4 -11.52 -2.22 -11.13
CA GLY A 4 -12.13 -2.64 -9.88
C GLY A 4 -11.22 -3.47 -8.99
N ILE A 5 -11.77 -3.87 -7.86
CA ILE A 5 -11.14 -4.76 -6.88
C ILE A 5 -12.14 -5.88 -6.55
N LEU A 6 -11.68 -7.12 -6.65
CA LEU A 6 -12.44 -8.31 -6.31
C LEU A 6 -11.96 -8.86 -4.96
N ARG A 7 -12.84 -8.91 -3.98
CA ARG A 7 -12.67 -9.67 -2.74
C ARG A 7 -13.30 -11.03 -2.94
N PHE A 8 -12.54 -12.10 -2.83
CA PHE A 8 -13.06 -13.46 -2.95
C PHE A 8 -13.00 -14.19 -1.61
N TYR A 9 -13.87 -15.19 -1.45
CA TYR A 9 -14.10 -15.91 -0.20
C TYR A 9 -14.13 -17.41 -0.46
N ASP A 10 -13.57 -18.17 0.48
CA ASP A 10 -13.63 -19.62 0.57
C ASP A 10 -14.53 -20.11 1.73
N SER A 11 -15.14 -19.18 2.47
CA SER A 11 -16.01 -19.42 3.61
C SER A 11 -17.35 -18.72 3.43
N GLU A 12 -18.42 -19.48 3.34
CA GLU A 12 -19.81 -18.98 3.29
C GLU A 12 -20.13 -18.03 4.46
N LYS A 13 -19.63 -18.36 5.65
CA LYS A 13 -19.86 -17.55 6.85
C LYS A 13 -19.24 -16.16 6.72
N GLU A 14 -18.00 -16.09 6.26
CA GLU A 14 -17.28 -14.82 6.10
C GLU A 14 -17.85 -14.01 4.94
N PHE A 15 -18.19 -14.68 3.85
CA PHE A 15 -18.84 -14.08 2.71
C PHE A 15 -20.14 -13.39 3.10
N LYS A 16 -21.03 -14.10 3.80
CA LYS A 16 -22.30 -13.54 4.28
C LYS A 16 -22.11 -12.38 5.25
N LEU A 17 -21.14 -12.51 6.17
CA LEU A 17 -20.84 -11.44 7.13
C LEU A 17 -20.39 -10.14 6.42
N ASP A 18 -19.56 -10.27 5.38
CA ASP A 18 -19.08 -9.10 4.65
C ASP A 18 -20.12 -8.55 3.66
N GLN A 19 -21.04 -9.40 3.13
CA GLN A 19 -22.22 -8.93 2.40
C GLN A 19 -23.13 -8.07 3.29
N ASP A 20 -23.40 -8.51 4.52
CA ASP A 20 -24.23 -7.77 5.47
C ASP A 20 -23.60 -6.40 5.81
N LYS A 21 -22.27 -6.35 5.94
CA LYS A 21 -21.53 -5.09 6.13
C LYS A 21 -21.52 -4.23 4.88
N ALA A 22 -21.36 -4.84 3.69
CA ALA A 22 -21.27 -4.12 2.43
C ALA A 22 -22.60 -3.43 2.09
N SER A 23 -23.75 -3.99 2.50
CA SER A 23 -25.04 -3.35 2.33
C SER A 23 -25.14 -1.97 3.01
N TRP A 24 -24.33 -1.74 4.05
CA TRP A 24 -24.23 -0.43 4.69
C TRP A 24 -23.49 0.60 3.83
N LEU A 25 -22.55 0.15 2.98
CA LEU A 25 -21.79 1.01 2.07
C LEU A 25 -22.65 1.59 0.94
N ASP A 26 -23.78 0.96 0.60
CA ASP A 26 -24.77 1.52 -0.36
C ASP A 26 -25.29 2.88 0.09
N GLN A 27 -25.44 3.07 1.40
CA GLN A 27 -25.91 4.33 1.99
C GLN A 27 -24.90 5.47 1.79
N GLU A 28 -23.62 5.12 1.64
CA GLU A 28 -22.52 6.05 1.38
C GLU A 28 -22.21 6.23 -0.12
N GLY A 29 -23.03 5.63 -1.01
CA GLY A 29 -22.90 5.77 -2.46
C GLY A 29 -21.74 4.98 -3.07
N MET A 30 -21.25 3.94 -2.40
CA MET A 30 -20.24 3.04 -2.96
C MET A 30 -20.91 1.97 -3.83
N GLU A 31 -20.47 1.86 -5.08
CA GLU A 31 -20.90 0.79 -5.99
C GLU A 31 -20.16 -0.51 -5.69
N TRP A 32 -20.89 -1.57 -5.36
CA TRP A 32 -20.37 -2.91 -5.16
C TRP A 32 -21.37 -3.96 -5.67
N GLU A 33 -20.86 -5.11 -6.04
CA GLU A 33 -21.66 -6.22 -6.57
C GLU A 33 -21.29 -7.51 -5.85
N THR A 34 -22.29 -8.31 -5.51
CA THR A 34 -22.08 -9.68 -5.03
C THR A 34 -22.00 -10.61 -6.23
N LEU A 35 -20.95 -11.42 -6.30
CA LEU A 35 -20.71 -12.37 -7.37
C LEU A 35 -20.80 -13.81 -6.84
N THR A 36 -21.46 -14.68 -7.61
CA THR A 36 -21.43 -16.13 -7.45
C THR A 36 -20.05 -16.67 -7.83
N THR A 37 -19.78 -17.94 -7.50
CA THR A 37 -18.53 -18.62 -7.87
C THR A 37 -18.25 -18.56 -9.38
N ASP A 38 -19.26 -18.77 -10.21
CA ASP A 38 -19.11 -18.74 -11.67
C ASP A 38 -18.81 -17.31 -12.18
N GLU A 39 -19.50 -16.30 -11.66
CA GLU A 39 -19.26 -14.91 -11.98
C GLU A 39 -17.86 -14.43 -11.55
N VAL A 40 -17.37 -14.90 -10.39
CA VAL A 40 -15.98 -14.66 -9.95
C VAL A 40 -14.99 -15.24 -10.95
N LYS A 41 -15.20 -16.48 -11.40
CA LYS A 41 -14.34 -17.15 -12.39
C LYS A 41 -14.44 -16.50 -13.79
N ASP A 42 -15.58 -15.93 -14.13
CA ASP A 42 -15.76 -15.21 -15.39
C ASP A 42 -15.11 -13.83 -15.36
N LEU A 43 -15.18 -13.14 -14.25
CA LEU A 43 -14.52 -11.84 -14.06
C LEU A 43 -12.98 -11.98 -14.03
N GLU A 44 -12.49 -13.05 -13.37
CA GLU A 44 -11.05 -13.30 -13.23
C GLU A 44 -10.67 -14.71 -13.73
N PRO A 45 -10.27 -14.81 -15.02
CA PRO A 45 -9.95 -16.10 -15.64
C PRO A 45 -8.78 -16.87 -14.98
N ALA A 46 -7.91 -16.19 -14.22
CA ALA A 46 -6.83 -16.85 -13.48
C ALA A 46 -7.34 -17.93 -12.50
N PHE A 47 -8.60 -17.83 -12.05
CA PHE A 47 -9.22 -18.82 -11.21
C PHE A 47 -9.71 -20.08 -11.95
N LYS A 48 -9.98 -20.00 -13.27
CA LYS A 48 -10.59 -21.11 -14.04
C LYS A 48 -9.70 -22.36 -14.16
N ASN A 49 -8.39 -22.18 -14.14
CA ASN A 49 -7.43 -23.25 -14.40
C ASN A 49 -6.65 -23.69 -13.16
N ASN A 50 -7.12 -23.36 -11.96
CA ASN A 50 -6.40 -23.66 -10.74
C ASN A 50 -7.30 -24.33 -9.72
N ALA A 51 -7.10 -25.65 -9.53
CA ALA A 51 -7.86 -26.47 -8.58
C ALA A 51 -7.81 -25.96 -7.13
N ASN A 52 -6.81 -25.18 -6.76
CA ASN A 52 -6.72 -24.58 -5.42
C ASN A 52 -7.83 -23.55 -5.16
N TYR A 53 -8.53 -23.11 -6.19
CA TYR A 53 -9.62 -22.14 -6.10
C TYR A 53 -11.01 -22.76 -6.32
N ASP A 54 -11.12 -24.09 -6.30
CA ASP A 54 -12.42 -24.77 -6.36
C ASP A 54 -13.28 -24.54 -5.12
N GLN A 55 -12.67 -24.07 -4.04
CA GLN A 55 -13.33 -23.76 -2.77
C GLN A 55 -13.94 -22.34 -2.70
N ILE A 56 -13.77 -21.51 -3.76
CA ILE A 56 -14.38 -20.18 -3.77
C ILE A 56 -15.90 -20.31 -3.73
N VAL A 57 -16.51 -19.65 -2.75
CA VAL A 57 -17.98 -19.62 -2.55
C VAL A 57 -18.64 -18.39 -3.15
N GLY A 58 -17.86 -17.35 -3.43
CA GLY A 58 -18.34 -16.11 -4.06
C GLY A 58 -17.38 -14.96 -3.88
N GLY A 59 -17.80 -13.76 -4.28
CA GLY A 59 -17.00 -12.56 -4.21
C GLY A 59 -17.82 -11.29 -4.04
N ILE A 60 -17.12 -10.24 -3.59
CA ILE A 60 -17.62 -8.87 -3.60
C ILE A 60 -16.71 -8.05 -4.54
N TYR A 61 -17.30 -7.49 -5.57
CA TYR A 61 -16.60 -6.72 -6.58
C TYR A 61 -16.98 -5.24 -6.50
N THR A 62 -15.97 -4.38 -6.37
CA THR A 62 -16.12 -2.92 -6.36
C THR A 62 -15.56 -2.38 -7.67
N LYS A 63 -16.44 -2.14 -8.64
CA LYS A 63 -16.09 -1.76 -10.01
C LYS A 63 -15.41 -0.38 -10.10
N SER A 64 -15.82 0.55 -9.26
CA SER A 64 -15.29 1.93 -9.20
C SER A 64 -13.89 2.00 -8.58
N ASP A 65 -13.46 0.98 -7.86
CA ASP A 65 -12.14 0.91 -7.26
C ASP A 65 -11.02 0.80 -8.31
N ALA A 66 -9.83 1.24 -7.92
CA ALA A 66 -8.67 1.22 -8.79
C ALA A 66 -7.40 0.84 -8.05
N SER A 67 -6.47 0.22 -8.77
CA SER A 67 -5.11 -0.04 -8.26
C SER A 67 -4.12 0.91 -8.90
N GLY A 68 -3.22 1.44 -8.09
CA GLY A 68 -2.17 2.36 -8.52
C GLY A 68 -0.77 1.84 -8.17
N ASP A 69 0.19 2.18 -9.02
CA ASP A 69 1.61 1.96 -8.74
C ASP A 69 2.14 3.18 -7.99
N ILE A 70 2.27 3.06 -6.67
CA ILE A 70 2.71 4.16 -5.80
C ILE A 70 4.12 4.66 -6.16
N HIS A 71 5.02 3.77 -6.59
CA HIS A 71 6.36 4.17 -7.00
C HIS A 71 6.30 5.10 -8.21
N LYS A 72 5.55 4.74 -9.25
CA LYS A 72 5.35 5.59 -10.43
C LYS A 72 4.65 6.91 -10.08
N PHE A 73 3.70 6.85 -9.17
CA PHE A 73 3.01 8.05 -8.68
C PHE A 73 3.99 9.01 -8.02
N CYS A 74 4.80 8.55 -7.05
CA CYS A 74 5.77 9.38 -6.33
C CYS A 74 6.83 9.95 -7.28
N THR A 75 7.39 9.14 -8.19
CA THR A 75 8.39 9.59 -9.16
C THR A 75 7.85 10.65 -10.13
N ASN A 76 6.59 10.50 -10.56
CA ASN A 76 5.98 11.51 -11.43
C ASN A 76 5.59 12.78 -10.65
N LEU A 77 5.13 12.62 -9.41
CA LEU A 77 4.81 13.76 -8.55
C LEU A 77 6.05 14.61 -8.25
N GLU A 78 7.18 13.96 -7.97
CA GLU A 78 8.48 14.63 -7.80
C GLU A 78 8.78 15.55 -8.99
N LYS A 79 8.74 15.02 -10.21
CA LYS A 79 8.97 15.81 -11.43
C LYS A 79 8.03 17.01 -11.55
N VAL A 80 6.74 16.81 -11.25
CA VAL A 80 5.76 17.89 -11.29
C VAL A 80 6.08 18.96 -10.24
N LEU A 81 6.50 18.56 -9.05
CA LEU A 81 6.86 19.49 -7.98
C LEU A 81 8.10 20.30 -8.34
N GLU A 82 9.12 19.68 -8.92
CA GLU A 82 10.33 20.38 -9.38
C GLU A 82 10.02 21.31 -10.56
N ASP A 83 9.38 20.80 -11.63
CA ASP A 83 9.18 21.53 -12.89
C ASP A 83 8.18 22.69 -12.75
N LYS A 84 7.09 22.49 -11.99
CA LYS A 84 6.02 23.50 -11.91
C LYS A 84 6.08 24.39 -10.69
N TYR A 85 6.62 23.88 -9.59
CA TYR A 85 6.58 24.56 -8.29
C TYR A 85 7.97 24.93 -7.76
N GLY A 86 9.03 24.53 -8.45
CA GLY A 86 10.42 24.84 -8.04
C GLY A 86 10.80 24.15 -6.73
N ALA A 87 10.14 23.05 -6.36
CA ALA A 87 10.52 22.28 -5.19
C ALA A 87 11.94 21.71 -5.36
N LYS A 88 12.66 21.59 -4.25
CA LYS A 88 14.01 21.00 -4.25
C LYS A 88 13.97 19.71 -3.45
N LEU A 89 14.22 18.60 -4.11
CA LEU A 89 14.40 17.30 -3.45
C LEU A 89 15.87 17.15 -3.04
N GLN A 90 16.12 16.80 -1.79
CA GLN A 90 17.44 16.50 -1.26
C GLN A 90 17.49 15.02 -0.86
N LEU A 91 17.92 14.17 -1.80
CA LEU A 91 18.18 12.76 -1.55
C LEU A 91 19.49 12.58 -0.76
N ASP A 92 19.72 11.40 -0.22
CA ASP A 92 20.90 11.04 0.59
C ASP A 92 21.18 12.01 1.74
N THR A 93 20.09 12.65 2.22
CA THR A 93 20.14 13.64 3.30
C THR A 93 19.23 13.18 4.46
N THR A 94 19.80 13.09 5.64
CA THR A 94 19.07 12.72 6.87
C THR A 94 18.92 13.93 7.77
N VAL A 95 17.70 14.25 8.18
CA VAL A 95 17.45 15.22 9.25
C VAL A 95 17.76 14.54 10.59
N GLU A 96 18.70 15.11 11.35
CA GLU A 96 19.10 14.59 12.65
C GLU A 96 18.41 15.30 13.81
N HIS A 97 18.33 16.64 13.71
CA HIS A 97 17.72 17.46 14.75
C HIS A 97 16.85 18.55 14.15
N ILE A 98 15.80 18.91 14.88
CA ILE A 98 14.91 20.03 14.63
C ILE A 98 14.98 20.92 15.85
N THR A 99 15.31 22.20 15.69
CA THR A 99 15.42 23.15 16.80
C THR A 99 14.66 24.43 16.47
N LYS A 100 13.79 24.88 17.36
CA LYS A 100 13.13 26.18 17.23
C LYS A 100 14.02 27.28 17.76
N GLN A 101 14.32 28.29 16.94
CA GLN A 101 15.10 29.47 17.32
C GLN A 101 14.30 30.73 16.99
N LYS A 102 13.73 31.38 18.01
CA LYS A 102 12.88 32.58 17.86
C LYS A 102 11.78 32.35 16.81
N ASP A 103 11.92 33.00 15.64
CA ASP A 103 10.93 32.95 14.54
C ASP A 103 11.29 31.96 13.41
N GLN A 104 12.38 31.20 13.57
CA GLN A 104 12.86 30.25 12.58
C GLN A 104 13.01 28.85 13.16
N ILE A 105 12.99 27.86 12.26
CA ILE A 105 13.24 26.47 12.59
C ILE A 105 14.57 26.07 11.91
N VAL A 106 15.50 25.59 12.71
CA VAL A 106 16.79 25.10 12.23
C VAL A 106 16.75 23.60 12.10
N LEU A 107 17.01 23.09 10.91
CA LEU A 107 17.27 21.68 10.67
C LEU A 107 18.77 21.41 10.65
N THR A 108 19.22 20.48 11.51
CA THR A 108 20.54 19.89 11.40
C THR A 108 20.42 18.66 10.53
N MET A 109 21.04 18.69 9.38
CA MET A 109 20.95 17.64 8.36
C MET A 109 22.34 17.04 8.11
N ARG A 110 22.37 15.73 7.91
CA ARG A 110 23.56 15.01 7.46
C ARG A 110 23.43 14.71 5.98
N CYS A 111 24.33 15.27 5.20
CA CYS A 111 24.51 14.98 3.79
C CYS A 111 25.87 14.26 3.65
N GLU A 112 25.86 12.99 3.23
CA GLU A 112 27.05 12.13 3.28
C GLU A 112 27.67 12.09 4.70
N ASN A 113 28.87 12.68 4.86
CA ASN A 113 29.58 12.76 6.14
C ASN A 113 29.62 14.18 6.74
N THR A 114 28.89 15.13 6.15
CA THR A 114 28.91 16.53 6.57
C THR A 114 27.60 16.90 7.25
N LEU A 115 27.71 17.57 8.40
CA LEU A 115 26.57 18.18 9.08
C LEU A 115 26.38 19.61 8.59
N ILE A 116 25.17 19.93 8.17
CA ILE A 116 24.75 21.27 7.73
C ILE A 116 23.54 21.73 8.54
N ASN A 117 23.54 23.01 8.89
CA ASN A 117 22.38 23.65 9.51
C ASN A 117 21.72 24.58 8.49
N THR A 118 20.41 24.43 8.33
CA THR A 118 19.61 25.25 7.43
C THR A 118 18.38 25.78 8.14
N ASN A 119 18.08 27.05 7.92
CA ASN A 119 16.93 27.72 8.52
C ASN A 119 15.71 27.64 7.60
N PHE A 120 14.54 27.44 8.21
CA PHE A 120 13.26 27.41 7.53
C PHE A 120 12.21 28.18 8.33
N ASP A 121 11.25 28.76 7.64
CA ASP A 121 10.11 29.44 8.27
C ASP A 121 9.11 28.42 8.84
N ASN A 122 8.90 27.30 8.13
CA ASN A 122 8.01 26.21 8.52
C ASN A 122 8.62 24.86 8.19
N VAL A 123 8.30 23.84 9.01
CA VAL A 123 8.70 22.45 8.78
C VAL A 123 7.49 21.56 8.94
N ILE A 124 7.27 20.67 7.97
CA ILE A 124 6.24 19.61 8.02
C ILE A 124 6.95 18.28 8.14
N ILE A 125 6.67 17.55 9.23
CA ILE A 125 7.31 16.27 9.52
C ILE A 125 6.44 15.14 8.93
N CYS A 126 6.93 14.53 7.85
CA CYS A 126 6.30 13.38 7.16
C CYS A 126 7.22 12.16 7.21
N ALA A 127 7.77 11.85 8.39
CA ALA A 127 8.83 10.84 8.55
C ALA A 127 8.31 9.42 8.90
N GLY A 128 7.00 9.15 8.73
CA GLY A 128 6.40 7.86 9.07
C GLY A 128 6.68 7.49 10.55
N VAL A 129 7.21 6.30 10.79
CA VAL A 129 7.57 5.85 12.15
C VAL A 129 8.66 6.70 12.81
N GLY A 130 9.49 7.37 12.03
CA GLY A 130 10.51 8.31 12.53
C GLY A 130 9.94 9.61 13.08
N THR A 131 8.66 9.92 12.80
CA THR A 131 7.98 11.12 13.32
C THR A 131 7.98 11.18 14.83
N GLN A 132 7.82 10.03 15.53
CA GLN A 132 7.84 9.95 16.97
C GLN A 132 9.12 10.56 17.58
N LYS A 133 10.30 10.21 17.03
CA LYS A 133 11.59 10.75 17.50
C LYS A 133 11.63 12.28 17.44
N PHE A 134 11.11 12.86 16.38
CA PHE A 134 11.09 14.32 16.23
C PHE A 134 10.05 14.97 17.16
N ALA A 135 8.87 14.37 17.30
CA ALA A 135 7.85 14.85 18.23
C ALA A 135 8.39 14.87 19.67
N ASP A 136 8.98 13.77 20.12
CA ASP A 136 9.59 13.66 21.48
C ASP A 136 10.66 14.74 21.70
N SER A 137 11.49 15.03 20.68
CA SER A 137 12.53 16.07 20.77
C SER A 137 11.98 17.49 20.86
N LEU A 138 10.75 17.70 20.39
CA LEU A 138 10.04 18.98 20.45
C LEU A 138 9.11 19.12 21.65
N GLY A 139 9.04 18.09 22.52
CA GLY A 139 8.21 18.07 23.71
C GLY A 139 6.77 17.57 23.46
N ASP A 140 6.49 17.05 22.27
CA ASP A 140 5.22 16.44 21.92
C ASP A 140 5.30 14.91 22.02
N SER A 141 4.14 14.25 22.15
CA SER A 141 4.06 12.79 22.18
C SER A 141 3.17 12.29 21.05
N MET A 142 3.68 11.35 20.25
CA MET A 142 2.94 10.72 19.15
C MET A 142 2.97 9.20 19.27
N ASN A 143 1.78 8.59 19.26
CA ASN A 143 1.64 7.14 19.28
C ASN A 143 1.71 6.57 17.87
N VAL A 144 2.92 6.38 17.35
CA VAL A 144 3.17 5.75 16.05
C VAL A 144 3.91 4.45 16.28
N TYR A 145 3.30 3.33 15.90
CA TYR A 145 3.91 2.02 16.05
C TYR A 145 4.22 1.43 14.66
N PRO A 146 5.44 0.93 14.42
CA PRO A 146 5.80 0.33 13.14
C PRO A 146 5.11 -1.02 12.94
N VAL A 147 4.46 -1.18 11.80
CA VAL A 147 3.87 -2.45 11.35
C VAL A 147 4.63 -2.90 10.11
N LYS A 148 5.19 -4.11 10.16
CA LYS A 148 5.94 -4.69 9.06
C LYS A 148 5.00 -5.54 8.19
N GLY A 149 4.89 -5.21 6.90
CA GLY A 149 4.24 -6.01 5.89
C GLY A 149 5.26 -6.74 5.02
N TYR A 150 4.81 -7.81 4.36
CA TYR A 150 5.62 -8.57 3.41
C TYR A 150 5.02 -8.46 2.02
N SER A 151 5.88 -8.49 1.00
CA SER A 151 5.41 -8.52 -0.38
C SER A 151 6.42 -9.23 -1.28
N ILE A 152 5.89 -9.88 -2.31
CA ILE A 152 6.64 -10.50 -3.39
C ILE A 152 6.26 -9.79 -4.69
N THR A 153 7.25 -9.52 -5.53
CA THR A 153 7.02 -8.97 -6.86
C THR A 153 7.68 -9.85 -7.90
N ILE A 154 6.92 -10.26 -8.89
CA ILE A 154 7.33 -11.16 -9.97
C ILE A 154 7.23 -10.40 -11.29
N ASP A 155 8.28 -10.42 -12.10
CA ASP A 155 8.27 -9.86 -13.45
C ASP A 155 7.52 -10.79 -14.40
N LEU A 156 6.57 -10.24 -15.16
CA LEU A 156 5.81 -10.95 -16.18
C LEU A 156 6.54 -10.81 -17.53
N LYS A 157 7.52 -11.71 -17.77
CA LYS A 157 8.48 -11.57 -18.89
C LYS A 157 7.98 -12.15 -20.20
N ASP A 158 7.12 -13.16 -20.14
CA ASP A 158 6.63 -13.90 -21.31
C ASP A 158 5.09 -13.87 -21.39
N GLU A 159 4.56 -14.31 -22.54
CA GLU A 159 3.11 -14.29 -22.77
C GLU A 159 2.36 -15.25 -21.83
N LEU A 160 2.98 -16.35 -21.42
CA LEU A 160 2.37 -17.28 -20.49
C LEU A 160 2.19 -16.62 -19.11
N SER A 161 3.25 -16.05 -18.56
CA SER A 161 3.19 -15.34 -17.27
C SER A 161 2.20 -14.17 -17.30
N LYS A 162 2.13 -13.43 -18.42
CA LYS A 162 1.17 -12.34 -18.62
C LYS A 162 -0.27 -12.84 -18.69
N SER A 163 -0.52 -13.99 -19.33
CA SER A 163 -1.86 -14.57 -19.46
C SER A 163 -2.37 -15.22 -18.18
N CYS A 164 -1.46 -15.72 -17.33
CA CYS A 164 -1.80 -16.32 -16.04
C CYS A 164 -1.94 -15.30 -14.91
N ALA A 165 -1.43 -14.08 -15.09
CA ALA A 165 -1.53 -13.04 -14.06
C ALA A 165 -2.94 -12.47 -14.01
N PRO A 166 -3.42 -12.11 -12.79
CA PRO A 166 -4.75 -11.55 -12.62
C PRO A 166 -5.01 -10.31 -13.48
N THR A 167 -6.24 -10.18 -13.96
CA THR A 167 -6.68 -9.02 -14.74
C THR A 167 -7.28 -7.93 -13.88
N VAL A 168 -7.87 -8.28 -12.74
CA VAL A 168 -8.35 -7.37 -11.70
C VAL A 168 -7.47 -7.50 -10.46
N SER A 169 -7.51 -6.51 -9.56
CA SER A 169 -6.86 -6.68 -8.26
C SER A 169 -7.68 -7.55 -7.36
N LEU A 170 -7.03 -8.51 -6.72
CA LEU A 170 -7.64 -9.53 -5.89
C LEU A 170 -7.33 -9.29 -4.42
N ILE A 171 -8.31 -9.49 -3.57
CA ILE A 171 -8.13 -9.57 -2.12
C ILE A 171 -8.63 -10.93 -1.67
N ASP A 172 -7.70 -11.74 -1.17
CA ASP A 172 -8.02 -12.93 -0.41
C ASP A 172 -8.44 -12.48 0.99
N GLN A 173 -9.73 -12.45 1.23
CA GLN A 173 -10.27 -11.84 2.43
C GLN A 173 -9.94 -12.63 3.71
N PRO A 174 -10.00 -13.96 3.75
CA PRO A 174 -9.61 -14.76 4.90
C PRO A 174 -8.17 -14.52 5.35
N VAL A 175 -7.20 -14.57 4.44
CA VAL A 175 -5.77 -14.46 4.78
C VAL A 175 -5.21 -13.04 4.68
N LYS A 176 -6.02 -12.07 4.25
CA LYS A 176 -5.65 -10.65 4.11
C LYS A 176 -4.46 -10.42 3.16
N ILE A 177 -4.45 -11.15 2.06
CA ILE A 177 -3.46 -11.02 0.98
C ILE A 177 -4.08 -10.25 -0.17
N VAL A 178 -3.32 -9.33 -0.72
CA VAL A 178 -3.68 -8.56 -1.91
C VAL A 178 -2.77 -8.94 -3.05
N ALA A 179 -3.36 -9.32 -4.18
CA ALA A 179 -2.66 -9.65 -5.41
C ALA A 179 -3.03 -8.65 -6.50
N SER A 180 -2.04 -7.99 -7.10
CA SER A 180 -2.27 -6.94 -8.10
C SER A 180 -1.28 -7.01 -9.24
N ARG A 181 -1.77 -6.77 -10.45
CA ARG A 181 -0.92 -6.57 -11.62
C ARG A 181 -0.60 -5.09 -11.78
N LEU A 182 0.68 -4.75 -11.80
CA LEU A 182 1.21 -3.40 -11.95
C LEU A 182 2.01 -3.28 -13.26
N GLY A 183 1.30 -3.22 -14.39
CA GLY A 183 1.91 -3.29 -15.73
C GLY A 183 2.48 -4.68 -16.00
N ASP A 184 3.80 -4.77 -16.19
CA ASP A 184 4.52 -6.03 -16.42
C ASP A 184 5.04 -6.69 -15.14
N ARG A 185 4.48 -6.33 -13.99
CA ARG A 185 4.80 -6.92 -12.69
C ARG A 185 3.54 -7.44 -12.02
N PHE A 186 3.66 -8.59 -11.38
CA PHE A 186 2.65 -9.16 -10.50
C PHE A 186 3.15 -9.01 -9.05
N ARG A 187 2.37 -8.35 -8.21
CA ARG A 187 2.70 -8.12 -6.81
C ARG A 187 1.69 -8.77 -5.90
N VAL A 188 2.19 -9.57 -4.99
CA VAL A 188 1.44 -10.14 -3.87
C VAL A 188 1.94 -9.48 -2.60
N ALA A 189 1.04 -8.93 -1.80
CA ALA A 189 1.36 -8.26 -0.54
C ALA A 189 0.34 -8.63 0.52
N GLY A 190 0.81 -8.76 1.75
CA GLY A 190 -0.09 -9.09 2.85
C GLY A 190 0.65 -9.16 4.17
N THR A 191 -0.02 -9.74 5.14
CA THR A 191 0.40 -9.90 6.52
C THR A 191 0.69 -8.58 7.24
N ALA A 192 0.60 -8.61 8.55
CA ALA A 192 0.97 -7.50 9.41
C ALA A 192 1.71 -8.08 10.62
N GLU A 193 2.93 -7.61 10.84
CA GLU A 193 3.76 -8.05 11.96
C GLU A 193 4.04 -6.88 12.91
N LEU A 194 3.59 -7.01 14.13
CA LEU A 194 3.81 -6.05 15.21
C LEU A 194 5.10 -6.43 15.96
N ALA A 195 6.25 -6.18 15.36
CA ALA A 195 7.56 -6.56 15.88
C ALA A 195 8.47 -5.37 16.24
N GLY A 196 7.90 -4.17 16.40
CA GLY A 196 8.68 -2.96 16.60
C GLY A 196 9.58 -2.66 15.40
N ILE A 197 10.72 -2.02 15.65
CA ILE A 197 11.70 -1.67 14.62
C ILE A 197 12.60 -2.90 14.36
N ASN A 198 12.02 -3.98 13.86
CA ASN A 198 12.74 -5.18 13.45
C ASN A 198 12.61 -5.36 11.94
N THR A 199 13.74 -5.38 11.22
CA THR A 199 13.81 -5.54 9.76
C THR A 199 14.08 -6.97 9.31
N ASP A 200 14.25 -7.94 10.22
CA ASP A 200 14.52 -9.32 9.87
C ASP A 200 13.35 -9.94 9.11
N ILE A 201 13.63 -10.64 8.04
CA ILE A 201 12.65 -11.39 7.28
C ILE A 201 12.46 -12.76 7.92
N ARG A 202 11.27 -13.03 8.42
CA ARG A 202 10.94 -14.32 9.02
C ARG A 202 10.50 -15.31 7.95
N GLN A 203 11.17 -16.46 7.87
CA GLN A 203 10.89 -17.50 6.88
C GLN A 203 9.46 -18.05 6.92
N ASN A 204 8.82 -18.06 8.08
CA ASN A 204 7.44 -18.50 8.24
C ASN A 204 6.39 -17.45 7.83
N ARG A 205 6.82 -16.32 7.25
CA ARG A 205 5.95 -15.25 6.77
C ARG A 205 6.03 -15.03 5.26
N ILE A 206 6.84 -15.84 4.58
CA ILE A 206 7.05 -15.79 3.12
C ILE A 206 6.34 -16.97 2.45
#